data_b6e248bac780162298850c120d7dde0a
#
_entry.id   b6e248bac780162298850c120d7dde0a
#
_cell.length_a   1.000
_cell.length_b   1.000
_cell.length_c   1.000
_cell.angle_alpha   90.00
_cell.angle_beta   90.00
_cell.angle_gamma   90.00
#
_symmetry.space_group_name_H-M   'P 1'
#
loop_
_entity.id
_entity.type
_entity.pdbx_description
1 polymer ?
#
loop_
_entity_poly.entity_id
_entity_poly.type
_entity_poly.pdbx_seq_one_letter_code
_entity_poly.pdbx_strand_id
1 'polypeptide(L)'
;MVSQLSEAVLDVIADALVDKGYIFLPELVPSHISQVLLEKVRTTEIHELKAASIGRGAEQQLNPDIRRDRIQWLEEQHEPDSLYLDLMMQLKDGLNRRLFMGLFDYESHYAVYQPGAFYKKHVDALKGSQNRILTTVFFLNPDWTPADCGELIIYDEADNEIERIAPKMGHFVIFLSERFPHEVTKTLAQRNSIAGWFRVSTSMHGF
;
A
#
# COMPACT_ATOMS: atom_id res chain seq x y z
N MET A 1 0.51 -23.58 -8.23
CA MET A 1 1.16 -23.68 -6.88
C MET A 1 0.95 -22.34 -6.21
N VAL A 2 0.42 -22.32 -5.00
CA VAL A 2 0.28 -21.08 -4.22
C VAL A 2 1.69 -20.58 -3.90
N SER A 3 2.01 -19.36 -4.29
CA SER A 3 3.29 -18.72 -3.95
C SER A 3 3.37 -18.56 -2.43
N GLN A 4 4.45 -19.03 -1.83
CA GLN A 4 4.63 -19.00 -0.38
C GLN A 4 5.77 -18.07 0.00
N LEU A 5 5.53 -17.17 0.97
CA LEU A 5 6.59 -16.35 1.56
C LEU A 5 7.52 -17.23 2.40
N SER A 6 8.82 -17.07 2.19
CA SER A 6 9.80 -17.81 3.00
C SER A 6 9.87 -17.25 4.42
N GLU A 7 10.17 -18.12 5.40
CA GLU A 7 10.37 -17.68 6.80
C GLU A 7 11.49 -16.64 6.88
N ALA A 8 12.57 -16.78 6.09
CA ALA A 8 13.66 -15.81 6.07
C ALA A 8 13.22 -14.40 5.64
N VAL A 9 12.34 -14.28 4.66
CA VAL A 9 11.77 -12.98 4.25
C VAL A 9 10.89 -12.40 5.35
N LEU A 10 10.10 -13.24 6.01
CA LEU A 10 9.27 -12.80 7.13
C LEU A 10 10.10 -12.34 8.34
N ASP A 11 11.24 -12.99 8.61
CA ASP A 11 12.20 -12.55 9.64
C ASP A 11 12.78 -11.17 9.31
N VAL A 12 13.25 -10.98 8.07
CA VAL A 12 13.81 -9.69 7.63
C VAL A 12 12.80 -8.55 7.73
N ILE A 13 11.54 -8.82 7.36
CA ILE A 13 10.46 -7.80 7.46
C ILE A 13 10.18 -7.48 8.93
N ALA A 14 10.06 -8.51 9.78
CA ALA A 14 9.79 -8.32 11.21
C ALA A 14 10.89 -7.52 11.90
N ASP A 15 12.16 -7.87 11.67
CA ASP A 15 13.32 -7.18 12.24
C ASP A 15 13.36 -5.71 11.81
N ALA A 16 13.13 -5.43 10.53
CA ALA A 16 13.11 -4.07 10.02
C ALA A 16 11.95 -3.21 10.60
N LEU A 17 10.77 -3.82 10.80
CA LEU A 17 9.66 -3.13 11.43
C LEU A 17 9.93 -2.80 12.90
N VAL A 18 10.66 -3.66 13.63
CA VAL A 18 11.08 -3.39 15.01
C VAL A 18 12.16 -2.31 15.06
N ASP A 19 13.17 -2.40 14.20
CA ASP A 19 14.34 -1.51 14.22
C ASP A 19 14.00 -0.11 13.67
N LYS A 20 13.42 -0.04 12.47
CA LYS A 20 13.18 1.20 11.72
C LYS A 20 11.71 1.61 11.64
N GLY A 21 10.79 0.65 11.73
CA GLY A 21 9.37 0.83 11.53
C GLY A 21 8.94 0.80 10.06
N TYR A 22 9.85 0.58 9.13
CA TYR A 22 9.57 0.45 7.69
C TYR A 22 10.60 -0.44 6.99
N ILE A 23 10.21 -0.96 5.83
CA ILE A 23 11.12 -1.67 4.93
C ILE A 23 10.70 -1.47 3.47
N PHE A 24 11.69 -1.30 2.60
CA PHE A 24 11.56 -1.37 1.15
C PHE A 24 12.06 -2.72 0.64
N LEU A 25 11.26 -3.38 -0.20
CA LEU A 25 11.54 -4.70 -0.78
C LEU A 25 11.39 -4.61 -2.31
N PRO A 26 12.45 -4.84 -3.08
CA PRO A 26 12.36 -4.73 -4.55
C PRO A 26 11.55 -5.86 -5.19
N GLU A 27 11.41 -7.02 -4.55
CA GLU A 27 10.82 -8.22 -5.15
C GLU A 27 10.13 -9.12 -4.09
N LEU A 28 9.08 -8.61 -3.42
CA LEU A 28 8.30 -9.43 -2.50
C LEU A 28 7.24 -10.28 -3.23
N VAL A 29 6.54 -9.65 -4.18
CA VAL A 29 5.45 -10.28 -4.92
C VAL A 29 6.01 -11.00 -6.15
N PRO A 30 5.72 -12.31 -6.33
CA PRO A 30 6.20 -13.06 -7.49
C PRO A 30 5.81 -12.40 -8.83
N SER A 31 6.72 -12.45 -9.79
CA SER A 31 6.58 -11.75 -11.09
C SER A 31 5.30 -12.15 -11.86
N HIS A 32 4.90 -13.43 -11.79
CA HIS A 32 3.68 -13.89 -12.45
C HIS A 32 2.41 -13.27 -11.84
N ILE A 33 2.37 -13.05 -10.51
CA ILE A 33 1.28 -12.34 -9.83
C ILE A 33 1.30 -10.87 -10.22
N SER A 34 2.47 -10.24 -10.20
CA SER A 34 2.65 -8.85 -10.61
C SER A 34 2.15 -8.59 -12.02
N GLN A 35 2.41 -9.50 -12.96
CA GLN A 35 1.99 -9.39 -14.36
C GLN A 35 0.47 -9.45 -14.52
N VAL A 36 -0.21 -10.40 -13.88
CA VAL A 36 -1.68 -10.50 -13.99
C VAL A 36 -2.40 -9.35 -13.29
N LEU A 37 -1.85 -8.81 -12.20
CA LEU A 37 -2.36 -7.59 -11.55
C LEU A 37 -2.18 -6.36 -12.46
N LEU A 38 -1.02 -6.25 -13.11
CA LEU A 38 -0.77 -5.18 -14.08
C LEU A 38 -1.76 -5.25 -15.25
N GLU A 39 -1.99 -6.44 -15.79
CA GLU A 39 -2.95 -6.61 -16.88
C GLU A 39 -4.36 -6.22 -16.47
N LYS A 40 -4.80 -6.61 -15.27
CA LYS A 40 -6.10 -6.21 -14.73
C LYS A 40 -6.22 -4.68 -14.67
N VAL A 41 -5.26 -3.98 -14.06
CA VAL A 41 -5.34 -2.52 -13.91
C VAL A 41 -5.27 -1.78 -15.26
N ARG A 42 -4.58 -2.34 -16.26
CA ARG A 42 -4.50 -1.79 -17.62
C ARG A 42 -5.79 -1.95 -18.41
N THR A 43 -6.49 -3.06 -18.21
CA THR A 43 -7.77 -3.36 -18.89
C THR A 43 -8.98 -2.77 -18.19
N THR A 44 -8.84 -2.33 -16.94
CA THR A 44 -9.92 -1.65 -16.21
C THR A 44 -10.18 -0.28 -16.83
N GLU A 45 -11.40 -0.06 -17.24
CA GLU A 45 -11.83 1.22 -17.82
C GLU A 45 -11.85 2.32 -16.74
N ILE A 46 -11.42 3.54 -17.11
CA ILE A 46 -11.27 4.65 -16.16
C ILE A 46 -12.58 5.02 -15.45
N HIS A 47 -13.71 4.74 -16.07
CA HIS A 47 -15.05 5.01 -15.49
C HIS A 47 -15.45 3.97 -14.43
N GLU A 48 -14.82 2.81 -14.40
CA GLU A 48 -15.02 1.79 -13.37
C GLU A 48 -14.28 2.16 -12.07
N LEU A 49 -13.27 3.01 -12.19
CA LEU A 49 -12.50 3.51 -11.06
C LEU A 49 -13.23 4.69 -10.40
N LYS A 50 -13.39 4.64 -9.10
CA LYS A 50 -13.96 5.73 -8.30
C LYS A 50 -12.90 6.77 -7.96
N ALA A 51 -13.25 8.06 -7.98
CA ALA A 51 -12.36 9.09 -7.44
C ALA A 51 -12.06 8.79 -5.96
N ALA A 52 -10.80 8.85 -5.60
CA ALA A 52 -10.40 8.55 -4.22
C ALA A 52 -10.82 9.69 -3.29
N SER A 53 -11.42 9.33 -2.15
CA SER A 53 -11.82 10.27 -1.09
C SER A 53 -10.76 10.34 0.01
N ILE A 54 -10.76 11.43 0.77
CA ILE A 54 -10.07 11.56 2.05
C ILE A 54 -11.06 11.37 3.20
N GLY A 55 -10.57 10.95 4.37
CA GLY A 55 -11.42 10.65 5.52
C GLY A 55 -12.11 9.27 5.43
N ARG A 56 -12.94 8.96 6.43
CA ARG A 56 -13.65 7.67 6.55
C ARG A 56 -15.12 7.87 6.91
N GLY A 57 -15.95 6.90 6.52
CA GLY A 57 -17.38 6.89 6.87
C GLY A 57 -18.09 8.19 6.46
N ALA A 58 -18.78 8.84 7.39
CA ALA A 58 -19.52 10.07 7.16
C ALA A 58 -18.63 11.31 6.89
N GLU A 59 -17.32 11.23 7.18
CA GLU A 59 -16.35 12.31 6.96
C GLU A 59 -15.63 12.19 5.61
N GLN A 60 -16.02 11.25 4.76
CA GLN A 60 -15.45 11.11 3.43
C GLN A 60 -15.73 12.34 2.56
N GLN A 61 -14.66 12.94 2.03
CA GLN A 61 -14.74 14.10 1.14
C GLN A 61 -13.86 13.89 -0.09
N LEU A 62 -14.36 14.30 -1.24
CA LEU A 62 -13.57 14.42 -2.46
C LEU A 62 -12.86 15.78 -2.42
N ASN A 63 -11.53 15.75 -2.38
CA ASN A 63 -10.73 16.97 -2.41
C ASN A 63 -9.59 16.84 -3.44
N PRO A 64 -9.80 17.33 -4.68
CA PRO A 64 -8.81 17.22 -5.75
C PRO A 64 -7.56 18.07 -5.51
N ASP A 65 -7.55 18.96 -4.50
CA ASP A 65 -6.38 19.73 -4.10
C ASP A 65 -5.48 18.95 -3.14
N ILE A 66 -5.95 17.79 -2.62
CA ILE A 66 -5.21 16.91 -1.72
C ILE A 66 -4.80 15.63 -2.44
N ARG A 67 -5.72 14.97 -3.16
CA ARG A 67 -5.42 13.75 -3.92
C ARG A 67 -6.22 13.68 -5.23
N ARG A 68 -5.60 13.08 -6.26
CA ARG A 68 -6.17 13.00 -7.61
C ARG A 68 -6.12 11.61 -8.22
N ASP A 69 -5.93 10.59 -7.43
CA ASP A 69 -5.98 9.20 -7.90
C ASP A 69 -7.42 8.69 -8.00
N ARG A 70 -7.55 7.61 -8.74
CA ARG A 70 -8.77 6.81 -8.82
C ARG A 70 -8.50 5.43 -8.27
N ILE A 71 -9.48 4.82 -7.62
CA ILE A 71 -9.31 3.56 -6.91
C ILE A 71 -10.36 2.52 -7.31
N GLN A 72 -9.96 1.25 -7.17
CA GLN A 72 -10.85 0.09 -7.18
C GLN A 72 -10.41 -0.87 -6.07
N TRP A 73 -11.32 -1.24 -5.17
CA TRP A 73 -11.02 -2.20 -4.11
C TRP A 73 -10.73 -3.58 -4.69
N LEU A 74 -9.78 -4.30 -4.10
CA LEU A 74 -9.52 -5.69 -4.44
C LEU A 74 -10.63 -6.57 -3.87
N GLU A 75 -10.98 -7.63 -4.60
CA GLU A 75 -12.06 -8.55 -4.27
C GLU A 75 -11.55 -9.99 -4.18
N GLU A 76 -11.71 -10.63 -3.01
CA GLU A 76 -11.23 -12.00 -2.77
C GLU A 76 -11.84 -13.06 -3.71
N GLN A 77 -13.03 -12.79 -4.25
CA GLN A 77 -13.76 -13.72 -5.12
C GLN A 77 -13.24 -13.74 -6.57
N HIS A 78 -12.36 -12.80 -6.93
CA HIS A 78 -11.89 -12.63 -8.31
C HIS A 78 -10.38 -12.74 -8.42
N GLU A 79 -9.90 -13.54 -9.40
CA GLU A 79 -8.51 -13.43 -9.83
C GLU A 79 -8.33 -12.18 -10.71
N PRO A 80 -7.15 -11.53 -10.65
CA PRO A 80 -5.94 -11.94 -9.92
C PRO A 80 -5.86 -11.41 -8.48
N ASP A 81 -6.88 -10.74 -7.97
CA ASP A 81 -6.85 -10.11 -6.65
C ASP A 81 -6.63 -11.13 -5.54
N SER A 82 -7.33 -12.28 -5.61
CA SER A 82 -7.19 -13.37 -4.63
C SER A 82 -5.74 -13.85 -4.48
N LEU A 83 -4.97 -13.93 -5.58
CA LEU A 83 -3.57 -14.35 -5.53
C LEU A 83 -2.70 -13.38 -4.71
N TYR A 84 -2.96 -12.09 -4.84
CA TYR A 84 -2.26 -11.07 -4.07
C TYR A 84 -2.73 -11.05 -2.62
N LEU A 85 -4.03 -11.14 -2.38
CA LEU A 85 -4.62 -11.16 -1.05
C LEU A 85 -4.15 -12.38 -0.25
N ASP A 86 -4.05 -13.56 -0.85
CA ASP A 86 -3.48 -14.76 -0.23
C ASP A 86 -2.04 -14.54 0.24
N LEU A 87 -1.23 -13.82 -0.55
CA LEU A 87 0.13 -13.47 -0.17
C LEU A 87 0.15 -12.50 1.02
N MET A 88 -0.76 -11.54 1.04
CA MET A 88 -0.92 -10.60 2.16
C MET A 88 -1.42 -11.31 3.43
N MET A 89 -2.28 -12.32 3.32
CA MET A 89 -2.69 -13.12 4.47
C MET A 89 -1.51 -13.93 5.06
N GLN A 90 -0.63 -14.49 4.23
CA GLN A 90 0.59 -15.15 4.70
C GLN A 90 1.51 -14.15 5.43
N LEU A 91 1.67 -12.93 4.89
CA LEU A 91 2.43 -11.86 5.52
C LEU A 91 1.83 -11.49 6.89
N LYS A 92 0.51 -11.29 6.96
CA LYS A 92 -0.23 -11.01 8.20
C LYS A 92 0.06 -12.09 9.27
N ASP A 93 -0.12 -13.35 8.92
CA ASP A 93 0.05 -14.47 9.86
C ASP A 93 1.52 -14.62 10.26
N GLY A 94 2.45 -14.40 9.33
CA GLY A 94 3.89 -14.39 9.58
C GLY A 94 4.32 -13.31 10.57
N LEU A 95 3.82 -12.09 10.41
CA LEU A 95 4.08 -10.96 11.31
C LEU A 95 3.41 -11.14 12.68
N ASN A 96 2.18 -11.67 12.73
CA ASN A 96 1.52 -11.96 13.99
C ASN A 96 2.29 -13.00 14.83
N ARG A 97 2.85 -14.04 14.20
CA ARG A 97 3.68 -15.04 14.91
C ARG A 97 4.98 -14.46 15.48
N ARG A 98 5.54 -13.42 14.85
CA ARG A 98 6.82 -12.82 15.25
C ARG A 98 6.69 -11.64 16.19
N LEU A 99 5.72 -10.78 15.90
CA LEU A 99 5.60 -9.47 16.55
C LEU A 99 4.37 -9.32 17.45
N PHE A 100 3.49 -10.34 17.49
CA PHE A 100 2.26 -10.31 18.31
C PHE A 100 1.40 -9.06 18.07
N MET A 101 1.35 -8.56 16.82
CA MET A 101 0.69 -7.29 16.47
C MET A 101 -0.85 -7.35 16.54
N GLY A 102 -1.44 -8.56 16.58
CA GLY A 102 -2.89 -8.73 16.60
C GLY A 102 -3.58 -8.29 15.30
N LEU A 103 -2.86 -8.37 14.17
CA LEU A 103 -3.42 -8.03 12.87
C LEU A 103 -4.58 -8.99 12.54
N PHE A 104 -5.75 -8.40 12.29
CA PHE A 104 -6.99 -9.15 12.08
C PHE A 104 -7.29 -9.38 10.60
N ASP A 105 -7.25 -8.31 9.81
CA ASP A 105 -7.55 -8.36 8.39
C ASP A 105 -6.62 -7.44 7.57
N TYR A 106 -6.84 -7.46 6.25
CA TYR A 106 -6.15 -6.61 5.29
C TYR A 106 -7.13 -6.04 4.28
N GLU A 107 -7.14 -4.73 4.10
CA GLU A 107 -7.89 -4.06 3.05
C GLU A 107 -6.96 -3.41 2.05
N SER A 108 -7.27 -3.46 0.75
CA SER A 108 -6.44 -2.83 -0.28
C SER A 108 -7.22 -2.45 -1.52
N HIS A 109 -6.68 -1.47 -2.25
CA HIS A 109 -7.25 -1.04 -3.52
C HIS A 109 -6.16 -0.76 -4.56
N TYR A 110 -6.48 -0.95 -5.82
CA TYR A 110 -5.72 -0.35 -6.90
C TYR A 110 -5.81 1.16 -6.79
N ALA A 111 -4.70 1.85 -7.03
CA ALA A 111 -4.62 3.30 -7.09
C ALA A 111 -3.98 3.70 -8.43
N VAL A 112 -4.77 4.38 -9.26
CA VAL A 112 -4.37 4.82 -10.60
C VAL A 112 -4.26 6.34 -10.61
N TYR A 113 -3.03 6.81 -10.82
CA TYR A 113 -2.69 8.21 -10.95
C TYR A 113 -2.50 8.54 -12.43
N GLN A 114 -3.35 9.38 -13.00
CA GLN A 114 -3.18 9.90 -14.34
C GLN A 114 -2.07 10.97 -14.38
N PRO A 115 -1.46 11.28 -15.54
CA PRO A 115 -0.50 12.37 -15.65
C PRO A 115 -1.01 13.67 -15.01
N GLY A 116 -0.22 14.24 -14.10
CA GLY A 116 -0.58 15.41 -13.31
C GLY A 116 -1.23 15.11 -11.96
N ALA A 117 -1.56 13.83 -11.67
CA ALA A 117 -2.11 13.43 -10.37
C ALA A 117 -1.01 13.33 -9.31
N PHE A 118 -1.43 13.44 -8.06
CA PHE A 118 -0.58 13.44 -6.86
C PHE A 118 -1.40 13.05 -5.63
N TYR A 119 -0.73 12.80 -4.52
CA TYR A 119 -1.34 12.75 -3.19
C TYR A 119 -0.44 13.50 -2.21
N LYS A 120 -0.94 14.59 -1.63
CA LYS A 120 -0.18 15.41 -0.68
C LYS A 120 0.21 14.63 0.56
N LYS A 121 1.22 15.13 1.27
CA LYS A 121 1.71 14.58 2.52
C LYS A 121 0.58 14.36 3.52
N HIS A 122 0.47 13.14 4.03
CA HIS A 122 -0.54 12.70 4.98
C HIS A 122 -0.03 11.53 5.81
N VAL A 123 -0.79 11.15 6.83
CA VAL A 123 -0.59 9.95 7.65
C VAL A 123 -1.84 9.09 7.50
N ASP A 124 -1.68 7.78 7.33
CA ASP A 124 -2.79 6.85 7.10
C ASP A 124 -3.63 6.55 8.34
N ALA A 125 -3.04 6.73 9.52
CA ALA A 125 -3.72 6.55 10.79
C ALA A 125 -3.37 7.68 11.75
N LEU A 126 -4.37 8.31 12.35
CA LEU A 126 -4.16 9.28 13.43
C LEU A 126 -3.93 8.53 14.75
N LYS A 127 -2.95 8.96 15.55
CA LYS A 127 -2.60 8.32 16.84
C LYS A 127 -3.84 8.06 17.68
N GLY A 128 -4.04 6.78 18.05
CA GLY A 128 -5.09 6.34 18.99
C GLY A 128 -6.52 6.33 18.43
N SER A 129 -6.75 6.64 17.17
CA SER A 129 -8.11 6.75 16.62
C SER A 129 -8.43 5.78 15.47
N GLN A 130 -7.45 5.01 14.98
CA GLN A 130 -7.66 4.14 13.82
C GLN A 130 -7.09 2.73 14.04
N ASN A 131 -7.70 1.78 13.36
CA ASN A 131 -7.31 0.36 13.42
C ASN A 131 -6.24 -0.04 12.39
N ARG A 132 -5.76 0.86 11.52
CA ARG A 132 -4.67 0.60 10.56
C ARG A 132 -3.34 0.61 11.31
N ILE A 133 -2.61 -0.50 11.26
CA ILE A 133 -1.33 -0.68 11.95
C ILE A 133 -0.16 -0.60 10.96
N LEU A 134 -0.28 -1.30 9.82
CA LEU A 134 0.75 -1.30 8.79
C LEU A 134 0.15 -0.85 7.47
N THR A 135 0.85 0.06 6.80
CA THR A 135 0.59 0.46 5.41
C THR A 135 1.49 -0.33 4.48
N THR A 136 0.95 -0.77 3.36
CA THR A 136 1.70 -1.38 2.27
C THR A 136 1.45 -0.62 0.97
N VAL A 137 2.50 -0.52 0.14
CA VAL A 137 2.37 0.01 -1.22
C VAL A 137 3.13 -0.92 -2.16
N PHE A 138 2.43 -1.46 -3.14
CA PHE A 138 2.98 -2.31 -4.19
C PHE A 138 2.84 -1.63 -5.55
N PHE A 139 3.93 -1.59 -6.33
CA PHE A 139 3.98 -0.83 -7.57
C PHE A 139 3.92 -1.72 -8.81
N LEU A 140 3.18 -1.25 -9.82
CA LEU A 140 2.84 -1.98 -11.05
C LEU A 140 3.20 -1.18 -12.32
N ASN A 141 4.42 -0.61 -12.39
CA ASN A 141 4.84 0.20 -13.53
C ASN A 141 6.14 -0.35 -14.13
N PRO A 142 6.06 -1.15 -15.20
CA PRO A 142 7.24 -1.53 -15.96
C PRO A 142 7.85 -0.29 -16.65
N ASP A 143 9.15 -0.33 -16.90
CA ASP A 143 9.89 0.69 -17.66
C ASP A 143 9.85 2.12 -17.06
N TRP A 144 9.55 2.25 -15.76
CA TRP A 144 9.49 3.53 -15.07
C TRP A 144 10.85 4.20 -14.98
N THR A 145 10.91 5.46 -15.42
CA THR A 145 12.13 6.27 -15.43
C THR A 145 12.04 7.46 -14.47
N PRO A 146 13.14 8.08 -14.08
CA PRO A 146 13.11 9.30 -13.26
C PRO A 146 12.36 10.47 -13.92
N ALA A 147 12.26 10.50 -15.25
CA ALA A 147 11.52 11.53 -15.98
C ALA A 147 10.00 11.43 -15.77
N ASP A 148 9.49 10.28 -15.36
CA ASP A 148 8.06 10.04 -15.12
C ASP A 148 7.60 10.61 -13.75
N CYS A 149 8.53 10.92 -12.85
CA CYS A 149 8.27 11.38 -11.47
C CYS A 149 7.37 10.41 -10.69
N GLY A 150 6.44 10.89 -9.84
CA GLY A 150 5.44 10.07 -9.16
C GLY A 150 6.00 9.18 -8.05
N GLU A 151 7.15 9.53 -7.47
CA GLU A 151 7.76 8.80 -6.36
C GLU A 151 6.88 8.81 -5.12
N LEU A 152 6.97 7.76 -4.33
CA LEU A 152 6.53 7.74 -2.95
C LEU A 152 7.66 8.30 -2.08
N ILE A 153 7.38 9.38 -1.35
CA ILE A 153 8.32 9.94 -0.38
C ILE A 153 7.81 9.61 1.01
N ILE A 154 8.68 9.08 1.86
CA ILE A 154 8.42 8.79 3.26
C ILE A 154 9.24 9.75 4.12
N TYR A 155 8.61 10.30 5.16
CA TYR A 155 9.20 11.24 6.09
C TYR A 155 9.25 10.66 7.50
N ASP A 156 10.24 11.10 8.29
CA ASP A 156 10.28 10.83 9.72
C ASP A 156 9.34 11.76 10.52
N GLU A 157 9.29 11.57 11.84
CA GLU A 157 8.47 12.40 12.75
C GLU A 157 8.97 13.86 12.84
N ALA A 158 10.19 14.14 12.42
CA ALA A 158 10.77 15.49 12.35
C ALA A 158 10.61 16.12 10.97
N ASP A 159 9.83 15.49 10.09
CA ASP A 159 9.52 15.95 8.73
C ASP A 159 10.72 15.90 7.75
N ASN A 160 11.76 15.12 8.07
CA ASN A 160 12.85 14.86 7.14
C ASN A 160 12.49 13.74 6.18
N GLU A 161 12.85 13.90 4.91
CA GLU A 161 12.74 12.81 3.92
C GLU A 161 13.72 11.69 4.29
N ILE A 162 13.19 10.47 4.50
CA ILE A 162 14.01 9.29 4.83
C ILE A 162 14.08 8.27 3.69
N GLU A 163 13.06 8.23 2.83
CA GLU A 163 13.03 7.37 1.65
C GLU A 163 12.32 8.07 0.48
N ARG A 164 12.88 7.86 -0.73
CA ARG A 164 12.28 8.25 -2.00
C ARG A 164 12.26 7.06 -2.93
N ILE A 165 11.08 6.54 -3.21
CA ILE A 165 10.89 5.26 -3.87
C ILE A 165 10.25 5.48 -5.23
N ALA A 166 11.01 5.15 -6.29
CA ALA A 166 10.48 5.10 -7.64
C ALA A 166 9.41 3.99 -7.74
N PRO A 167 8.24 4.26 -8.35
CA PRO A 167 7.13 3.32 -8.39
C PRO A 167 7.31 2.21 -9.44
N LYS A 168 8.49 1.60 -9.49
CA LYS A 168 8.84 0.54 -10.44
C LYS A 168 8.08 -0.74 -10.13
N MET A 169 7.75 -1.49 -11.17
CA MET A 169 7.12 -2.80 -11.04
C MET A 169 7.91 -3.74 -10.12
N GLY A 170 7.22 -4.39 -9.21
CA GLY A 170 7.82 -5.31 -8.24
C GLY A 170 8.22 -4.65 -6.92
N HIS A 171 8.47 -3.34 -6.89
CA HIS A 171 8.79 -2.62 -5.66
C HIS A 171 7.63 -2.70 -4.66
N PHE A 172 7.95 -3.03 -3.42
CA PHE A 172 7.02 -3.17 -2.33
C PHE A 172 7.53 -2.44 -1.08
N VAL A 173 6.64 -1.76 -0.38
CA VAL A 173 6.97 -1.00 0.84
C VAL A 173 6.02 -1.38 1.95
N ILE A 174 6.53 -1.53 3.16
CA ILE A 174 5.73 -1.69 4.38
C ILE A 174 6.21 -0.68 5.40
N PHE A 175 5.29 0.00 6.10
CA PHE A 175 5.62 0.90 7.19
C PHE A 175 4.49 1.02 8.22
N LEU A 176 4.84 1.46 9.43
CA LEU A 176 3.89 1.74 10.51
C LEU A 176 2.98 2.91 10.12
N SER A 177 1.67 2.70 10.05
CA SER A 177 0.70 3.64 9.50
C SER A 177 0.58 4.95 10.28
N GLU A 178 0.85 4.94 11.59
CA GLU A 178 0.77 6.12 12.46
C GLU A 178 2.07 6.95 12.52
N ARG A 179 3.19 6.35 12.08
CA ARG A 179 4.51 6.92 12.33
C ARG A 179 5.05 7.74 11.16
N PHE A 180 4.72 7.35 9.93
CA PHE A 180 5.40 7.88 8.75
C PHE A 180 4.46 8.72 7.87
N PRO A 181 4.59 10.07 7.93
CA PRO A 181 4.02 10.93 6.91
C PRO A 181 4.61 10.56 5.55
N HIS A 182 3.76 10.54 4.53
CA HIS A 182 4.20 10.19 3.19
C HIS A 182 3.36 10.90 2.13
N GLU A 183 3.92 11.02 0.93
CA GLU A 183 3.23 11.62 -0.21
C GLU A 183 3.55 10.89 -1.51
N VAL A 184 2.68 11.08 -2.50
CA VAL A 184 2.96 10.73 -3.89
C VAL A 184 3.21 12.02 -4.65
N THR A 185 4.43 12.18 -5.18
CA THR A 185 4.77 13.34 -5.99
C THR A 185 3.95 13.38 -7.28
N LYS A 186 3.86 14.55 -7.90
CA LYS A 186 3.11 14.69 -9.14
C LYS A 186 3.72 13.79 -10.23
N THR A 187 2.93 12.86 -10.73
CA THR A 187 3.37 11.97 -11.82
C THR A 187 3.22 12.63 -13.19
N LEU A 188 4.14 12.31 -14.11
CA LEU A 188 4.09 12.75 -15.50
C LEU A 188 3.63 11.63 -16.44
N ALA A 189 3.61 10.38 -15.98
CA ALA A 189 3.06 9.21 -16.66
C ALA A 189 1.93 8.58 -15.83
N GLN A 190 1.14 7.67 -16.43
CA GLN A 190 0.17 6.89 -15.65
C GLN A 190 0.90 5.99 -14.67
N ARG A 191 0.59 6.14 -13.38
CA ARG A 191 1.20 5.41 -12.27
C ARG A 191 0.18 4.50 -11.61
N ASN A 192 0.49 3.22 -11.56
CA ASN A 192 -0.36 2.18 -10.98
C ASN A 192 0.29 1.60 -9.73
N SER A 193 -0.50 1.42 -8.69
CA SER A 193 -0.08 0.77 -7.45
C SER A 193 -1.24 0.07 -6.78
N ILE A 194 -0.94 -0.79 -5.81
CA ILE A 194 -1.90 -1.30 -4.84
C ILE A 194 -1.49 -0.71 -3.49
N ALA A 195 -2.38 0.07 -2.89
CA ALA A 195 -2.25 0.56 -1.53
C ALA A 195 -3.11 -0.27 -0.59
N GLY A 196 -2.57 -0.67 0.56
CA GLY A 196 -3.28 -1.53 1.49
C GLY A 196 -2.89 -1.34 2.94
N TRP A 197 -3.71 -1.87 3.84
CA TRP A 197 -3.54 -1.70 5.27
C TRP A 197 -3.87 -2.98 6.03
N PHE A 198 -2.92 -3.42 6.87
CA PHE A 198 -3.21 -4.40 7.91
C PHE A 198 -3.84 -3.70 9.10
N ARG A 199 -4.95 -4.27 9.59
CA ARG A 199 -5.77 -3.67 10.64
C ARG A 199 -5.89 -4.59 11.86
N VAL A 200 -6.13 -3.98 13.02
CA VAL A 200 -6.57 -4.69 14.22
C VAL A 200 -8.08 -4.61 14.37
N SER A 201 -8.67 -5.54 15.11
CA SER A 201 -10.11 -5.52 15.38
C SER A 201 -10.49 -4.29 16.22
N THR A 202 -11.58 -3.63 15.85
CA THR A 202 -12.14 -2.50 16.60
C THR A 202 -12.91 -2.92 17.87
N SER A 203 -13.03 -4.22 18.12
CA SER A 203 -13.85 -4.78 19.24
C SER A 203 -13.20 -4.67 20.63
N MET A 204 -12.11 -3.93 20.79
CA MET A 204 -11.39 -3.79 22.06
C MET A 204 -11.86 -2.58 22.92
N HIS A 205 -13.09 -2.11 22.72
CA HIS A 205 -13.69 -1.12 23.63
C HIS A 205 -14.95 -1.68 24.25
N GLY A 206 -14.77 -2.53 25.26
CA GLY A 206 -15.87 -3.09 26.01
C GLY A 206 -15.46 -4.10 27.07
N PHE A 207 -14.76 -3.63 28.10
CA PHE A 207 -14.82 -4.17 29.47
C PHE A 207 -14.60 -3.04 30.45
#